data_bcbb5cb8e8b522115ebe63243c6f14b1
#
_entry.id   bcbb5cb8e8b522115ebe63243c6f14b1
#
_cell.length_a   1.000
_cell.length_b   1.000
_cell.length_c   1.000
_cell.angle_alpha   90.00
_cell.angle_beta   90.00
_cell.angle_gamma   90.00
#
_symmetry.space_group_name_H-M   'P 1'
#
loop_
_entity.id
_entity.type
_entity.pdbx_description
1 polymer ?
#
loop_
_entity_poly.entity_id
_entity_poly.type
_entity_poly.pdbx_seq_one_letter_code
_entity_poly.pdbx_strand_id
1 'polypeptide(L)'
;MRPLSPLGMAALGSGVIAITYGLARFVFGLFLPSMRDELTISATMAGVIGALPFLSFVFAILAAPWVTRRLGVRRAGVAAAGLAGVGLITIAQAPSSLLLAVGVLICGISTGLSSPVMAQAVYRVVPPDLRGRVNATINAGTSLGIALAMPAVLIWAEAWRSAYTGFAALAALAALAALCYLPRDERISLSRPPLLSAPVSRAQWLGLGRLSGLAAGMGCVSAAYWVFAPDAVINAGGLVSSQTAWMWLAVGIGGLTGAGAGDLISRFGPAKSHAVGLTVMSASLALLAIDPGNFALALSSAALFGAGYMTLTGFYLVRSTQIMSNAPAFGPVLPLLATSVGQVAGSPLAGWLVGAQGHVATFMLFATLGLAVAGLGTWLLKERGATVDWNALR
;
A
#
# COMPACT_ATOMS: atom_id res chain seq x y z
N MET A 1 13.40 -23.35 -20.19
CA MET A 1 13.86 -22.79 -18.87
C MET A 1 13.20 -23.63 -17.78
N ARG A 2 13.94 -24.02 -16.75
CA ARG A 2 13.36 -24.72 -15.59
C ARG A 2 12.37 -23.78 -14.90
N PRO A 3 11.19 -24.27 -14.43
CA PRO A 3 10.27 -23.46 -13.67
C PRO A 3 10.98 -22.95 -12.40
N LEU A 4 10.66 -21.71 -11.99
CA LEU A 4 11.18 -21.16 -10.74
C LEU A 4 10.78 -22.03 -9.56
N SER A 5 11.69 -22.24 -8.62
CA SER A 5 11.35 -22.80 -7.32
C SER A 5 10.38 -21.87 -6.57
N PRO A 6 9.60 -22.37 -5.59
CA PRO A 6 8.75 -21.50 -4.76
C PRO A 6 9.51 -20.32 -4.12
N LEU A 7 10.75 -20.55 -3.69
CA LEU A 7 11.64 -19.52 -3.14
C LEU A 7 12.03 -18.50 -4.22
N GLY A 8 12.40 -18.97 -5.42
CA GLY A 8 12.72 -18.09 -6.55
C GLY A 8 11.52 -17.23 -6.97
N MET A 9 10.29 -17.79 -6.95
CA MET A 9 9.06 -17.03 -7.20
C MET A 9 8.79 -16.00 -6.11
N ALA A 10 8.99 -16.36 -4.85
CA ALA A 10 8.87 -15.44 -3.72
C ALA A 10 9.86 -14.27 -3.86
N ALA A 11 11.14 -14.55 -4.14
CA ALA A 11 12.16 -13.52 -4.29
C ALA A 11 11.88 -12.57 -5.47
N LEU A 12 11.56 -13.12 -6.65
CA LEU A 12 11.21 -12.32 -7.83
C LEU A 12 9.98 -11.45 -7.56
N GLY A 13 8.91 -12.06 -7.02
CA GLY A 13 7.67 -11.35 -6.73
C GLY A 13 7.86 -10.27 -5.67
N SER A 14 8.62 -10.55 -4.59
CA SER A 14 8.95 -9.54 -3.58
C SER A 14 9.74 -8.39 -4.16
N GLY A 15 10.70 -8.64 -5.05
CA GLY A 15 11.47 -7.59 -5.73
C GLY A 15 10.58 -6.71 -6.61
N VAL A 16 9.67 -7.31 -7.40
CA VAL A 16 8.71 -6.55 -8.22
C VAL A 16 7.77 -5.72 -7.34
N ILE A 17 7.23 -6.29 -6.26
CA ILE A 17 6.34 -5.56 -5.34
C ILE A 17 7.12 -4.48 -4.57
N ALA A 18 8.37 -4.72 -4.15
CA ALA A 18 9.20 -3.71 -3.51
C ALA A 18 9.36 -2.46 -4.39
N ILE A 19 9.55 -2.65 -5.68
CA ILE A 19 9.71 -1.55 -6.62
C ILE A 19 8.37 -0.88 -6.93
N THR A 20 7.35 -1.65 -7.29
CA THR A 20 6.06 -1.10 -7.76
C THR A 20 5.20 -0.52 -6.63
N TYR A 21 5.24 -1.10 -5.43
CA TYR A 21 4.52 -0.57 -4.26
C TYR A 21 5.44 0.29 -3.39
N GLY A 22 6.59 -0.23 -2.98
CA GLY A 22 7.47 0.46 -2.06
C GLY A 22 8.03 1.74 -2.67
N LEU A 23 8.78 1.63 -3.77
CA LEU A 23 9.48 2.76 -4.37
C LEU A 23 8.57 3.63 -5.25
N ALA A 24 7.77 3.03 -6.13
CA ALA A 24 6.98 3.81 -7.08
C ALA A 24 5.75 4.47 -6.47
N ARG A 25 5.13 3.87 -5.44
CA ARG A 25 3.88 4.38 -4.85
C ARG A 25 4.08 5.15 -3.55
N PHE A 26 4.89 4.64 -2.63
CA PHE A 26 4.94 5.15 -1.26
C PHE A 26 6.12 6.08 -0.96
N VAL A 27 7.07 6.24 -1.88
CA VAL A 27 8.25 7.10 -1.67
C VAL A 27 7.99 8.56 -2.03
N PHE A 28 6.88 8.87 -2.71
CA PHE A 28 6.54 10.25 -3.10
C PHE A 28 6.60 11.23 -1.90
N GLY A 29 5.94 10.89 -0.79
CA GLY A 29 5.94 11.74 0.40
C GLY A 29 7.33 11.95 1.01
N LEU A 30 8.24 10.99 0.87
CA LEU A 30 9.61 11.09 1.40
C LEU A 30 10.42 12.20 0.74
N PHE A 31 10.26 12.40 -0.56
CA PHE A 31 10.94 13.45 -1.33
C PHE A 31 10.07 14.69 -1.55
N LEU A 32 8.83 14.70 -1.04
CA LEU A 32 7.90 15.81 -1.23
C LEU A 32 8.47 17.17 -0.80
N PRO A 33 9.17 17.31 0.34
CA PRO A 33 9.75 18.62 0.74
C PRO A 33 10.65 19.20 -0.37
N SER A 34 11.64 18.45 -0.83
CA SER A 34 12.58 18.89 -1.89
C SER A 34 11.87 19.16 -3.22
N MET A 35 10.83 18.36 -3.57
CA MET A 35 10.01 18.59 -4.76
C MET A 35 9.18 19.87 -4.65
N ARG A 36 8.64 20.15 -3.46
CA ARG A 36 7.85 21.38 -3.22
C ARG A 36 8.71 22.62 -3.35
N ASP A 37 9.91 22.59 -2.79
CA ASP A 37 10.83 23.72 -2.82
C ASP A 37 11.31 23.99 -4.26
N GLU A 38 11.71 22.95 -5.01
CA GLU A 38 12.23 23.12 -6.37
C GLU A 38 11.13 23.48 -7.39
N LEU A 39 9.96 22.84 -7.31
CA LEU A 39 8.85 23.02 -8.26
C LEU A 39 7.78 24.00 -7.78
N THR A 40 8.01 24.68 -6.65
CA THR A 40 7.07 25.65 -6.04
C THR A 40 5.65 25.11 -5.85
N ILE A 41 5.54 23.85 -5.38
CA ILE A 41 4.26 23.14 -5.24
C ILE A 41 3.58 23.53 -3.94
N SER A 42 2.36 24.06 -3.99
CA SER A 42 1.55 24.31 -2.79
C SER A 42 1.18 23.00 -2.08
N ALA A 43 0.88 23.08 -0.78
CA ALA A 43 0.43 21.90 -0.02
C ALA A 43 -0.84 21.26 -0.62
N THR A 44 -1.79 22.08 -1.10
CA THR A 44 -3.00 21.58 -1.77
C THR A 44 -2.67 20.82 -3.04
N MET A 45 -1.80 21.35 -3.90
CA MET A 45 -1.35 20.66 -5.11
C MET A 45 -0.58 19.38 -4.78
N ALA A 46 0.27 19.39 -3.76
CA ALA A 46 0.98 18.19 -3.27
C ALA A 46 0.00 17.09 -2.83
N GLY A 47 -1.08 17.46 -2.15
CA GLY A 47 -2.16 16.52 -1.79
C GLY A 47 -2.88 15.94 -3.00
N VAL A 48 -3.17 16.76 -4.03
CA VAL A 48 -3.77 16.29 -5.28
C VAL A 48 -2.82 15.33 -6.01
N ILE A 49 -1.54 15.69 -6.16
CA ILE A 49 -0.54 14.81 -6.79
C ILE A 49 -0.40 13.51 -5.99
N GLY A 50 -0.37 13.59 -4.65
CA GLY A 50 -0.30 12.44 -3.77
C GLY A 50 -1.51 11.50 -3.84
N ALA A 51 -2.66 11.96 -4.33
CA ALA A 51 -3.84 11.13 -4.58
C ALA A 51 -3.73 10.30 -5.89
N LEU A 52 -2.96 10.76 -6.86
CA LEU A 52 -2.92 10.16 -8.21
C LEU A 52 -2.47 8.70 -8.24
N PRO A 53 -1.47 8.26 -7.45
CA PRO A 53 -1.05 6.86 -7.47
C PRO A 53 -2.12 5.94 -6.92
N PHE A 54 -2.97 6.43 -6.01
CA PHE A 54 -4.10 5.67 -5.47
C PHE A 54 -5.27 5.63 -6.46
N LEU A 55 -5.53 6.74 -7.15
CA LEU A 55 -6.56 6.84 -8.18
C LEU A 55 -6.26 5.91 -9.35
N SER A 56 -5.06 6.01 -9.91
CA SER A 56 -4.66 5.18 -11.05
C SER A 56 -4.54 3.70 -10.68
N PHE A 57 -4.17 3.38 -9.44
CA PHE A 57 -4.19 2.02 -8.90
C PHE A 57 -5.61 1.41 -8.97
N VAL A 58 -6.65 2.15 -8.58
CA VAL A 58 -8.05 1.66 -8.61
C VAL A 58 -8.43 1.21 -10.03
N PHE A 59 -8.15 2.03 -11.03
CA PHE A 59 -8.45 1.66 -12.43
C PHE A 59 -7.57 0.51 -12.92
N ALA A 60 -6.29 0.52 -12.58
CA ALA A 60 -5.34 -0.49 -13.05
C ALA A 60 -5.62 -1.87 -12.45
N ILE A 61 -5.96 -1.98 -11.17
CA ILE A 61 -6.27 -3.27 -10.54
C ILE A 61 -7.57 -3.88 -11.11
N LEU A 62 -8.56 -3.06 -11.45
CA LEU A 62 -9.78 -3.50 -12.11
C LEU A 62 -9.49 -3.97 -13.56
N ALA A 63 -8.57 -3.31 -14.25
CA ALA A 63 -8.15 -3.69 -15.60
C ALA A 63 -7.20 -4.90 -15.62
N ALA A 64 -6.51 -5.20 -14.52
CA ALA A 64 -5.46 -6.22 -14.47
C ALA A 64 -5.89 -7.61 -14.95
N PRO A 65 -7.10 -8.13 -14.65
CA PRO A 65 -7.55 -9.42 -15.20
C PRO A 65 -7.70 -9.40 -16.72
N TRP A 66 -8.12 -8.28 -17.30
CA TRP A 66 -8.22 -8.12 -18.75
C TRP A 66 -6.84 -8.02 -19.40
N VAL A 67 -5.95 -7.20 -18.82
CA VAL A 67 -4.55 -7.06 -19.29
C VAL A 67 -3.84 -8.41 -19.26
N THR A 68 -3.95 -9.15 -18.15
CA THR A 68 -3.28 -10.45 -18.02
C THR A 68 -3.84 -11.51 -18.97
N ARG A 69 -5.12 -11.46 -19.30
CA ARG A 69 -5.71 -12.33 -20.33
C ARG A 69 -5.20 -12.03 -21.73
N ARG A 70 -5.01 -10.76 -22.06
CA ARG A 70 -4.56 -10.33 -23.38
C ARG A 70 -3.06 -10.52 -23.58
N LEU A 71 -2.27 -10.15 -22.60
CA LEU A 71 -0.81 -10.15 -22.68
C LEU A 71 -0.17 -11.42 -22.14
N GLY A 72 -0.87 -12.14 -21.25
CA GLY A 72 -0.32 -13.20 -20.46
C GLY A 72 0.48 -12.72 -19.23
N VAL A 73 0.84 -13.67 -18.33
CA VAL A 73 1.49 -13.33 -17.05
C VAL A 73 2.86 -12.68 -17.24
N ARG A 74 3.68 -13.22 -18.15
CA ARG A 74 5.03 -12.70 -18.38
C ARG A 74 4.99 -11.28 -18.91
N ARG A 75 4.28 -11.04 -20.02
CA ARG A 75 4.21 -9.72 -20.64
C ARG A 75 3.53 -8.70 -19.74
N ALA A 76 2.50 -9.11 -18.98
CA ALA A 76 1.83 -8.26 -18.02
C ALA A 76 2.76 -7.89 -16.85
N GLY A 77 3.60 -8.83 -16.37
CA GLY A 77 4.60 -8.55 -15.33
C GLY A 77 5.70 -7.61 -15.83
N VAL A 78 6.18 -7.81 -17.05
CA VAL A 78 7.14 -6.90 -17.71
C VAL A 78 6.52 -5.50 -17.87
N ALA A 79 5.26 -5.43 -18.33
CA ALA A 79 4.55 -4.17 -18.47
C ALA A 79 4.36 -3.45 -17.12
N ALA A 80 4.02 -4.18 -16.05
CA ALA A 80 3.89 -3.61 -14.72
C ALA A 80 5.23 -3.00 -14.24
N ALA A 81 6.33 -3.74 -14.29
CA ALA A 81 7.63 -3.25 -13.87
C ALA A 81 8.17 -2.14 -14.82
N GLY A 82 7.93 -2.27 -16.13
CA GLY A 82 8.30 -1.26 -17.12
C GLY A 82 7.56 0.06 -16.92
N LEU A 83 6.26 0.02 -16.62
CA LEU A 83 5.48 1.21 -16.26
C LEU A 83 6.02 1.88 -14.98
N ALA A 84 6.46 1.09 -13.98
CA ALA A 84 7.16 1.69 -12.83
C ALA A 84 8.40 2.46 -13.29
N GLY A 85 9.24 1.86 -14.14
CA GLY A 85 10.43 2.52 -14.68
C GLY A 85 10.10 3.80 -15.46
N VAL A 86 9.09 3.74 -16.33
CA VAL A 86 8.62 4.93 -17.08
C VAL A 86 8.10 6.01 -16.14
N GLY A 87 7.27 5.66 -15.17
CA GLY A 87 6.75 6.63 -14.19
C GLY A 87 7.87 7.26 -13.36
N LEU A 88 8.80 6.45 -12.85
CA LEU A 88 9.92 6.92 -12.04
C LEU A 88 10.87 7.83 -12.82
N ILE A 89 11.21 7.49 -14.09
CA ILE A 89 12.04 8.38 -14.91
C ILE A 89 11.31 9.66 -15.32
N THR A 90 9.98 9.58 -15.53
CA THR A 90 9.15 10.77 -15.78
C THR A 90 9.17 11.70 -14.57
N ILE A 91 9.08 11.16 -13.34
CA ILE A 91 9.25 11.93 -12.11
C ILE A 91 10.66 12.56 -12.09
N ALA A 92 11.71 11.77 -12.28
CA ALA A 92 13.10 12.24 -12.24
C ALA A 92 13.36 13.41 -13.21
N GLN A 93 12.72 13.41 -14.37
CA GLN A 93 12.90 14.42 -15.41
C GLN A 93 11.84 15.54 -15.36
N ALA A 94 10.97 15.58 -14.36
CA ALA A 94 9.85 16.52 -14.32
C ALA A 94 10.33 17.97 -14.09
N PRO A 95 10.14 18.90 -15.05
CA PRO A 95 10.45 20.33 -14.90
C PRO A 95 9.27 21.10 -14.28
N SER A 96 8.12 20.44 -14.07
CA SER A 96 6.89 21.07 -13.58
C SER A 96 6.06 20.08 -12.77
N SER A 97 5.16 20.62 -11.94
CA SER A 97 4.19 19.84 -11.17
C SER A 97 3.27 18.98 -12.04
N LEU A 98 2.97 19.43 -13.28
CA LEU A 98 2.15 18.66 -14.22
C LEU A 98 2.85 17.37 -14.67
N LEU A 99 4.14 17.45 -15.10
CA LEU A 99 4.87 16.25 -15.52
C LEU A 99 5.17 15.34 -14.33
N LEU A 100 5.41 15.90 -13.14
CA LEU A 100 5.50 15.15 -11.88
C LEU A 100 4.22 14.36 -11.64
N ALA A 101 3.04 14.99 -11.77
CA ALA A 101 1.74 14.34 -11.62
C ALA A 101 1.53 13.19 -12.61
N VAL A 102 1.94 13.36 -13.87
CA VAL A 102 1.89 12.30 -14.90
C VAL A 102 2.76 11.11 -14.49
N GLY A 103 4.00 11.36 -14.04
CA GLY A 103 4.89 10.29 -13.59
C GLY A 103 4.33 9.51 -12.39
N VAL A 104 3.77 10.22 -11.41
CA VAL A 104 3.14 9.64 -10.22
C VAL A 104 1.90 8.80 -10.60
N LEU A 105 1.10 9.27 -11.54
CA LEU A 105 -0.05 8.53 -12.07
C LEU A 105 0.37 7.22 -12.76
N ILE A 106 1.42 7.26 -13.60
CA ILE A 106 1.97 6.06 -14.26
C ILE A 106 2.47 5.05 -13.22
N CYS A 107 3.13 5.52 -12.15
CA CYS A 107 3.57 4.67 -11.04
C CYS A 107 2.39 3.92 -10.38
N GLY A 108 1.25 4.58 -10.20
CA GLY A 108 0.06 3.93 -9.64
C GLY A 108 -0.55 2.88 -10.58
N ILE A 109 -0.50 3.07 -11.91
CA ILE A 109 -0.91 2.04 -12.88
C ILE A 109 -0.04 0.80 -12.73
N SER A 110 1.28 0.97 -12.65
CA SER A 110 2.24 -0.10 -12.40
C SER A 110 1.88 -0.92 -11.15
N THR A 111 1.59 -0.23 -10.06
CA THR A 111 1.20 -0.83 -8.78
C THR A 111 -0.06 -1.68 -8.91
N GLY A 112 -1.11 -1.14 -9.56
CA GLY A 112 -2.38 -1.84 -9.71
C GLY A 112 -2.29 -3.10 -10.58
N LEU A 113 -1.37 -3.14 -11.54
CA LEU A 113 -1.14 -4.32 -12.38
C LEU A 113 -0.29 -5.39 -11.68
N SER A 114 0.71 -5.01 -10.88
CA SER A 114 1.75 -5.93 -10.40
C SER A 114 1.21 -7.01 -9.46
N SER A 115 0.38 -6.67 -8.47
CA SER A 115 -0.09 -7.63 -7.47
C SER A 115 -0.97 -8.75 -8.06
N PRO A 116 -2.00 -8.48 -8.89
CA PRO A 116 -2.78 -9.54 -9.52
C PRO A 116 -1.94 -10.42 -10.46
N VAL A 117 -0.97 -9.84 -11.16
CA VAL A 117 -0.07 -10.56 -12.05
C VAL A 117 0.82 -11.52 -11.27
N MET A 118 1.41 -11.06 -10.14
CA MET A 118 2.23 -11.90 -9.27
C MET A 118 1.40 -13.03 -8.63
N ALA A 119 0.20 -12.75 -8.15
CA ALA A 119 -0.71 -13.77 -7.62
C ALA A 119 -1.03 -14.85 -8.68
N GLN A 120 -1.24 -14.45 -9.93
CA GLN A 120 -1.48 -15.38 -11.03
C GLN A 120 -0.22 -16.18 -11.39
N ALA A 121 0.98 -15.57 -11.33
CA ALA A 121 2.24 -16.28 -11.52
C ALA A 121 2.43 -17.36 -10.44
N VAL A 122 2.19 -17.01 -9.16
CA VAL A 122 2.24 -17.97 -8.03
C VAL A 122 1.27 -19.12 -8.26
N TYR A 123 0.03 -18.84 -8.67
CA TYR A 123 -0.95 -19.88 -8.93
C TYR A 123 -0.48 -20.91 -9.97
N ARG A 124 0.30 -20.47 -10.97
CA ARG A 124 0.80 -21.34 -12.08
C ARG A 124 2.00 -22.21 -11.70
N VAL A 125 2.91 -21.70 -10.88
CA VAL A 125 4.22 -22.34 -10.67
C VAL A 125 4.45 -22.87 -9.25
N VAL A 126 3.61 -22.46 -8.29
CA VAL A 126 3.79 -22.84 -6.89
C VAL A 126 2.74 -23.88 -6.48
N PRO A 127 3.16 -24.97 -5.80
CA PRO A 127 2.26 -25.99 -5.25
C PRO A 127 1.17 -25.36 -4.35
N PRO A 128 -0.05 -25.91 -4.35
CA PRO A 128 -1.21 -25.32 -3.64
C PRO A 128 -0.96 -25.03 -2.15
N ASP A 129 -0.27 -25.93 -1.45
CA ASP A 129 0.07 -25.84 -0.03
C ASP A 129 1.03 -24.69 0.31
N LEU A 130 1.86 -24.25 -0.65
CA LEU A 130 2.83 -23.16 -0.48
C LEU A 130 2.35 -21.81 -0.97
N ARG A 131 1.25 -21.75 -1.76
CA ARG A 131 0.77 -20.50 -2.40
C ARG A 131 0.50 -19.39 -1.41
N GLY A 132 -0.11 -19.72 -0.26
CA GLY A 132 -0.39 -18.75 0.78
C GLY A 132 0.89 -18.10 1.32
N ARG A 133 1.88 -18.91 1.65
CA ARG A 133 3.19 -18.44 2.16
C ARG A 133 3.93 -17.60 1.14
N VAL A 134 4.01 -18.06 -0.11
CA VAL A 134 4.68 -17.32 -1.19
C VAL A 134 4.01 -15.97 -1.43
N ASN A 135 2.66 -15.90 -1.50
CA ASN A 135 1.95 -14.63 -1.66
C ASN A 135 2.17 -13.68 -0.46
N ALA A 136 2.19 -14.21 0.77
CA ALA A 136 2.49 -13.40 1.95
C ALA A 136 3.90 -12.81 1.88
N THR A 137 4.90 -13.61 1.49
CA THR A 137 6.28 -13.14 1.29
C THR A 137 6.37 -12.08 0.20
N ILE A 138 5.68 -12.29 -0.94
CA ILE A 138 5.60 -11.31 -2.03
C ILE A 138 5.01 -9.97 -1.53
N ASN A 139 3.94 -10.01 -0.76
CA ASN A 139 3.31 -8.80 -0.22
C ASN A 139 4.20 -8.06 0.80
N ALA A 140 5.00 -8.79 1.58
CA ALA A 140 6.01 -8.20 2.47
C ALA A 140 7.10 -7.42 1.71
N GLY A 141 7.23 -7.64 0.40
CA GLY A 141 8.03 -6.82 -0.50
C GLY A 141 7.68 -5.33 -0.44
N THR A 142 6.42 -4.96 -0.14
CA THR A 142 6.04 -3.55 0.07
C THR A 142 6.86 -2.91 1.18
N SER A 143 6.93 -3.53 2.35
CA SER A 143 7.71 -3.03 3.50
C SER A 143 9.20 -3.00 3.18
N LEU A 144 9.71 -4.01 2.46
CA LEU A 144 11.09 -4.03 1.99
C LEU A 144 11.39 -2.83 1.07
N GLY A 145 10.51 -2.54 0.12
CA GLY A 145 10.68 -1.42 -0.81
C GLY A 145 10.65 -0.06 -0.11
N ILE A 146 9.77 0.11 0.88
CA ILE A 146 9.73 1.31 1.73
C ILE A 146 11.06 1.46 2.49
N ALA A 147 11.57 0.40 3.09
CA ALA A 147 12.84 0.42 3.81
C ALA A 147 14.03 0.70 2.88
N LEU A 148 14.02 0.16 1.66
CA LEU A 148 15.06 0.38 0.65
C LEU A 148 15.12 1.82 0.12
N ALA A 149 14.13 2.66 0.38
CA ALA A 149 14.21 4.10 0.08
C ALA A 149 15.21 4.84 0.99
N MET A 150 15.49 4.32 2.19
CA MET A 150 16.39 4.96 3.16
C MET A 150 17.79 5.22 2.60
N PRO A 151 18.52 4.26 2.01
CA PRO A 151 19.84 4.52 1.44
C PRO A 151 19.82 5.61 0.35
N ALA A 152 18.76 5.67 -0.45
CA ALA A 152 18.64 6.68 -1.49
C ALA A 152 18.56 8.10 -0.90
N VAL A 153 17.83 8.30 0.20
CA VAL A 153 17.79 9.61 0.88
C VAL A 153 19.11 9.94 1.53
N LEU A 154 19.81 8.98 2.14
CA LEU A 154 21.12 9.22 2.75
C LEU A 154 22.20 9.62 1.71
N ILE A 155 22.10 9.09 0.49
CA ILE A 155 23.06 9.37 -0.59
C ILE A 155 22.66 10.63 -1.38
N TRP A 156 21.37 10.84 -1.61
CA TRP A 156 20.81 11.86 -2.50
C TRP A 156 19.78 12.75 -1.81
N ALA A 157 19.96 13.12 -0.53
CA ALA A 157 18.96 13.80 0.31
C ALA A 157 18.19 14.95 -0.41
N GLU A 158 18.93 15.82 -1.10
CA GLU A 158 18.35 16.96 -1.83
C GLU A 158 18.24 16.70 -3.34
N ALA A 159 18.98 15.70 -3.86
CA ALA A 159 19.00 15.34 -5.28
C ALA A 159 17.94 14.29 -5.61
N TRP A 160 16.66 14.56 -5.30
CA TRP A 160 15.54 13.64 -5.51
C TRP A 160 15.47 13.08 -6.94
N ARG A 161 15.91 13.85 -7.94
CA ARG A 161 15.96 13.42 -9.34
C ARG A 161 16.92 12.24 -9.54
N SER A 162 18.07 12.27 -8.87
CA SER A 162 19.05 11.18 -8.91
C SER A 162 18.50 9.93 -8.22
N ALA A 163 17.81 10.08 -7.08
CA ALA A 163 17.17 8.98 -6.39
C ALA A 163 16.10 8.29 -7.29
N TYR A 164 15.24 9.07 -7.92
CA TYR A 164 14.21 8.53 -8.83
C TYR A 164 14.80 7.91 -10.10
N THR A 165 15.93 8.43 -10.61
CA THR A 165 16.69 7.80 -11.70
C THR A 165 17.22 6.42 -11.27
N GLY A 166 17.78 6.32 -10.06
CA GLY A 166 18.20 5.05 -9.48
C GLY A 166 17.05 4.05 -9.31
N PHE A 167 15.90 4.52 -8.84
CA PHE A 167 14.69 3.67 -8.73
C PHE A 167 14.20 3.21 -10.11
N ALA A 168 14.27 4.07 -11.13
CA ALA A 168 13.92 3.69 -12.50
C ALA A 168 14.87 2.59 -13.05
N ALA A 169 16.16 2.66 -12.73
CA ALA A 169 17.11 1.60 -13.08
C ALA A 169 16.77 0.27 -12.39
N LEU A 170 16.40 0.30 -11.10
CA LEU A 170 15.92 -0.89 -10.38
C LEU A 170 14.63 -1.45 -11.00
N ALA A 171 13.72 -0.59 -11.45
CA ALA A 171 12.50 -1.01 -12.14
C ALA A 171 12.81 -1.68 -13.50
N ALA A 172 13.78 -1.18 -14.24
CA ALA A 172 14.26 -1.79 -15.48
C ALA A 172 14.85 -3.18 -15.22
N LEU A 173 15.65 -3.34 -14.15
CA LEU A 173 16.17 -4.65 -13.73
C LEU A 173 15.06 -5.62 -13.35
N ALA A 174 14.02 -5.14 -12.64
CA ALA A 174 12.85 -5.96 -12.31
C ALA A 174 12.06 -6.36 -13.56
N ALA A 175 11.91 -5.46 -14.54
CA ALA A 175 11.27 -5.78 -15.82
C ALA A 175 12.06 -6.84 -16.59
N LEU A 176 13.38 -6.74 -16.60
CA LEU A 176 14.28 -7.72 -17.20
C LEU A 176 14.17 -9.08 -16.47
N ALA A 177 14.18 -9.06 -15.14
CA ALA A 177 14.00 -10.28 -14.33
C ALA A 177 12.63 -10.91 -14.59
N ALA A 178 11.56 -10.12 -14.67
CA ALA A 178 10.23 -10.59 -15.03
C ALA A 178 10.21 -11.21 -16.45
N LEU A 179 10.89 -10.60 -17.41
CA LEU A 179 11.03 -11.12 -18.78
C LEU A 179 11.76 -12.46 -18.80
N CYS A 180 12.82 -12.61 -18.02
CA CYS A 180 13.64 -13.83 -18.00
C CYS A 180 12.96 -14.97 -17.25
N TYR A 181 12.33 -14.69 -16.10
CA TYR A 181 11.97 -15.71 -15.12
C TYR A 181 10.48 -15.97 -14.97
N LEU A 182 9.58 -15.03 -15.31
CA LEU A 182 8.15 -15.31 -15.25
C LEU A 182 7.74 -16.37 -16.27
N PRO A 183 6.73 -17.21 -15.94
CA PRO A 183 6.29 -18.30 -16.82
C PRO A 183 5.81 -17.76 -18.18
N ARG A 184 6.23 -18.44 -19.25
CA ARG A 184 5.74 -18.17 -20.60
C ARG A 184 4.26 -18.52 -20.69
N ASP A 185 3.54 -17.75 -21.46
CA ASP A 185 2.14 -18.01 -21.73
C ASP A 185 2.01 -19.12 -22.78
N GLU A 186 1.87 -20.34 -22.31
CA GLU A 186 1.19 -21.34 -23.11
C GLU A 186 -0.29 -20.93 -23.16
N ARG A 187 -0.92 -21.00 -24.32
CA ARG A 187 -2.36 -20.73 -24.51
C ARG A 187 -3.15 -21.73 -23.68
N ILE A 188 -3.28 -21.47 -22.37
CA ILE A 188 -4.16 -22.25 -21.54
C ILE A 188 -5.56 -21.67 -21.76
N SER A 189 -6.42 -22.50 -22.34
CA SER A 189 -7.86 -22.34 -22.24
C SER A 189 -8.18 -22.23 -20.74
N LEU A 190 -8.30 -21.00 -20.23
CA LEU A 190 -8.69 -20.75 -18.86
C LEU A 190 -10.17 -21.08 -18.73
N SER A 191 -10.47 -22.34 -18.47
CA SER A 191 -11.67 -22.69 -17.72
C SER A 191 -11.56 -22.00 -16.38
N ARG A 192 -12.07 -20.77 -16.28
CA ARG A 192 -12.15 -20.05 -15.01
C ARG A 192 -13.05 -20.83 -14.06
N PRO A 193 -12.63 -21.04 -12.82
CA PRO A 193 -13.65 -21.06 -11.79
C PRO A 193 -14.32 -19.68 -11.85
N PRO A 194 -15.66 -19.60 -11.91
CA PRO A 194 -16.35 -18.34 -11.88
C PRO A 194 -15.88 -17.56 -10.64
N LEU A 195 -15.67 -16.23 -10.78
CA LEU A 195 -15.28 -15.34 -9.66
C LEU A 195 -16.22 -15.51 -8.45
N LEU A 196 -17.46 -15.94 -8.72
CA LEU A 196 -18.47 -16.31 -7.77
C LEU A 196 -18.88 -17.76 -8.08
N SER A 197 -18.34 -18.71 -7.34
CA SER A 197 -18.64 -20.14 -7.49
C SER A 197 -20.00 -20.55 -6.91
N ALA A 198 -20.61 -19.67 -6.11
CA ALA A 198 -21.92 -19.84 -5.50
C ALA A 198 -22.56 -18.45 -5.29
N PRO A 199 -23.91 -18.37 -5.19
CA PRO A 199 -24.59 -17.12 -4.90
C PRO A 199 -24.12 -16.54 -3.57
N VAL A 200 -23.74 -15.24 -3.58
CA VAL A 200 -23.34 -14.50 -2.40
C VAL A 200 -24.57 -14.03 -1.65
N SER A 201 -24.68 -14.35 -0.38
CA SER A 201 -25.81 -13.96 0.46
C SER A 201 -25.83 -12.44 0.72
N ARG A 202 -27.04 -11.91 1.00
CA ARG A 202 -27.19 -10.51 1.39
C ARG A 202 -26.36 -10.17 2.64
N ALA A 203 -26.23 -11.11 3.58
CA ALA A 203 -25.42 -10.93 4.79
C ALA A 203 -23.93 -10.78 4.47
N GLN A 204 -23.40 -11.56 3.53
CA GLN A 204 -22.02 -11.45 3.06
C GLN A 204 -21.75 -10.10 2.37
N TRP A 205 -22.67 -9.64 1.50
CA TRP A 205 -22.56 -8.32 0.85
C TRP A 205 -22.59 -7.18 1.88
N LEU A 206 -23.48 -7.23 2.86
CA LEU A 206 -23.54 -6.23 3.93
C LEU A 206 -22.29 -6.26 4.80
N GLY A 207 -21.78 -7.44 5.15
CA GLY A 207 -20.54 -7.61 5.89
C GLY A 207 -19.35 -7.05 5.15
N LEU A 208 -19.22 -7.37 3.86
CA LEU A 208 -18.14 -6.86 2.99
C LEU A 208 -18.26 -5.35 2.77
N GLY A 209 -19.47 -4.81 2.62
CA GLY A 209 -19.73 -3.37 2.50
C GLY A 209 -19.30 -2.59 3.76
N ARG A 210 -19.67 -3.09 4.95
CA ARG A 210 -19.24 -2.50 6.24
C ARG A 210 -17.70 -2.51 6.37
N LEU A 211 -17.10 -3.65 6.06
CA LEU A 211 -15.64 -3.80 6.09
C LEU A 211 -14.95 -2.84 5.11
N SER A 212 -15.49 -2.69 3.90
CA SER A 212 -14.99 -1.77 2.89
C SER A 212 -15.15 -0.30 3.29
N GLY A 213 -16.24 0.07 3.95
CA GLY A 213 -16.43 1.41 4.49
C GLY A 213 -15.38 1.76 5.56
N LEU A 214 -15.07 0.81 6.46
CA LEU A 214 -13.99 0.97 7.45
C LEU A 214 -12.62 1.05 6.78
N ALA A 215 -12.39 0.27 5.74
CA ALA A 215 -11.16 0.31 4.94
C ALA A 215 -10.98 1.66 4.23
N ALA A 216 -12.06 2.27 3.72
CA ALA A 216 -12.03 3.61 3.15
C ALA A 216 -11.69 4.67 4.22
N GLY A 217 -12.27 4.58 5.41
CA GLY A 217 -11.92 5.44 6.54
C GLY A 217 -10.45 5.35 6.92
N MET A 218 -9.92 4.13 7.05
CA MET A 218 -8.50 3.89 7.28
C MET A 218 -7.63 4.46 6.14
N GLY A 219 -8.04 4.28 4.90
CA GLY A 219 -7.36 4.84 3.73
C GLY A 219 -7.29 6.36 3.81
N CYS A 220 -8.41 7.02 4.11
CA CYS A 220 -8.47 8.47 4.28
C CYS A 220 -7.49 8.95 5.36
N VAL A 221 -7.52 8.34 6.54
CA VAL A 221 -6.63 8.69 7.67
C VAL A 221 -5.16 8.50 7.31
N SER A 222 -4.81 7.40 6.66
CA SER A 222 -3.43 7.09 6.31
C SER A 222 -2.83 8.05 5.27
N ALA A 223 -3.66 8.69 4.47
CA ALA A 223 -3.22 9.57 3.38
C ALA A 223 -2.38 10.76 3.86
N ALA A 224 -2.75 11.37 5.00
CA ALA A 224 -2.00 12.47 5.60
C ALA A 224 -0.55 12.05 5.91
N TYR A 225 -0.36 10.86 6.45
CA TYR A 225 0.97 10.36 6.78
C TYR A 225 1.80 10.05 5.54
N TRP A 226 1.23 9.29 4.59
CA TRP A 226 1.94 8.89 3.39
C TRP A 226 2.44 10.07 2.56
N VAL A 227 1.70 11.18 2.54
CA VAL A 227 2.04 12.35 1.73
C VAL A 227 2.83 13.37 2.52
N PHE A 228 2.45 13.68 3.77
CA PHE A 228 2.93 14.86 4.46
C PHE A 228 3.79 14.58 5.72
N ALA A 229 4.05 13.33 6.12
CA ALA A 229 4.85 13.11 7.32
C ALA A 229 6.28 13.66 7.23
N PRO A 230 7.05 13.44 6.14
CA PRO A 230 8.36 14.08 5.97
C PRO A 230 8.28 15.60 5.88
N ASP A 231 7.26 16.12 5.18
CA ASP A 231 7.03 17.56 5.03
C ASP A 231 6.74 18.21 6.41
N ALA A 232 5.99 17.52 7.27
CA ALA A 232 5.71 17.99 8.63
C ALA A 232 6.98 18.08 9.49
N VAL A 233 7.81 17.04 9.50
CA VAL A 233 9.02 17.03 10.35
C VAL A 233 10.11 17.98 9.85
N ILE A 234 10.19 18.23 8.54
CA ILE A 234 11.14 19.17 7.98
C ILE A 234 10.62 20.60 8.12
N ASN A 235 9.44 20.92 7.60
CA ASN A 235 8.97 22.30 7.49
C ASN A 235 8.34 22.84 8.78
N ALA A 236 7.73 21.98 9.60
CA ALA A 236 7.20 22.41 10.91
C ALA A 236 8.14 22.07 12.07
N GLY A 237 8.94 21.00 11.94
CA GLY A 237 9.82 20.51 12.99
C GLY A 237 11.28 20.95 12.87
N GLY A 238 11.73 21.36 11.68
CA GLY A 238 13.14 21.75 11.44
C GLY A 238 14.12 20.57 11.37
N LEU A 239 13.62 19.33 11.23
CA LEU A 239 14.47 18.16 11.05
C LEU A 239 15.10 18.18 9.64
N VAL A 240 16.23 17.48 9.49
CA VAL A 240 16.92 17.38 8.20
C VAL A 240 16.49 16.14 7.42
N SER A 241 16.64 16.19 6.08
CA SER A 241 16.22 15.12 5.17
C SER A 241 16.79 13.75 5.52
N SER A 242 18.04 13.68 6.03
CA SER A 242 18.65 12.41 6.46
C SER A 242 17.89 11.73 7.62
N GLN A 243 17.23 12.51 8.47
CA GLN A 243 16.42 11.98 9.58
C GLN A 243 15.11 11.36 9.05
N THR A 244 14.52 11.89 7.98
CA THR A 244 13.33 11.30 7.36
C THR A 244 13.64 9.93 6.72
N ALA A 245 14.88 9.69 6.29
CA ALA A 245 15.31 8.36 5.82
C ALA A 245 15.14 7.29 6.90
N TRP A 246 15.50 7.58 8.14
CA TRP A 246 15.30 6.67 9.27
C TRP A 246 13.83 6.46 9.60
N MET A 247 13.00 7.50 9.44
CA MET A 247 11.54 7.34 9.58
C MET A 247 11.00 6.34 8.55
N TRP A 248 11.41 6.42 7.27
CA TRP A 248 10.96 5.47 6.26
C TRP A 248 11.44 4.04 6.52
N LEU A 249 12.67 3.87 7.00
CA LEU A 249 13.14 2.58 7.49
C LEU A 249 12.25 2.05 8.63
N ALA A 250 11.92 2.91 9.60
CA ALA A 250 11.05 2.53 10.73
C ALA A 250 9.63 2.16 10.28
N VAL A 251 9.05 2.88 9.30
CA VAL A 251 7.78 2.48 8.66
C VAL A 251 7.89 1.08 8.04
N GLY A 252 8.95 0.81 7.29
CA GLY A 252 9.18 -0.49 6.66
C GLY A 252 9.32 -1.63 7.69
N ILE A 253 10.14 -1.43 8.72
CA ILE A 253 10.35 -2.42 9.80
C ILE A 253 9.05 -2.63 10.59
N GLY A 254 8.40 -1.55 11.03
CA GLY A 254 7.11 -1.61 11.72
C GLY A 254 6.05 -2.35 10.89
N GLY A 255 6.08 -2.16 9.57
CA GLY A 255 5.15 -2.82 8.65
C GLY A 255 5.25 -4.35 8.60
N LEU A 256 6.36 -4.93 9.01
CA LEU A 256 6.51 -6.39 9.07
C LEU A 256 5.53 -7.04 10.06
N THR A 257 5.05 -6.29 11.06
CA THR A 257 4.03 -6.77 12.02
C THR A 257 2.71 -7.13 11.35
N GLY A 258 2.44 -6.61 10.15
CA GLY A 258 1.26 -6.95 9.36
C GLY A 258 1.11 -8.45 9.07
N ALA A 259 2.20 -9.20 9.08
CA ALA A 259 2.17 -10.65 8.95
C ALA A 259 1.38 -11.34 10.08
N GLY A 260 1.32 -10.74 11.28
CA GLY A 260 0.57 -11.23 12.44
C GLY A 260 -0.93 -10.87 12.48
N ALA A 261 -1.47 -10.24 11.42
CA ALA A 261 -2.87 -9.78 11.43
C ALA A 261 -3.89 -10.91 11.65
N GLY A 262 -3.63 -12.10 11.09
CA GLY A 262 -4.46 -13.29 11.32
C GLY A 262 -4.50 -13.74 12.77
N ASP A 263 -3.34 -13.76 13.41
CA ASP A 263 -3.21 -14.15 14.82
C ASP A 263 -3.90 -13.13 15.74
N LEU A 264 -3.81 -11.85 15.39
CA LEU A 264 -4.50 -10.79 16.12
C LEU A 264 -6.02 -10.99 16.09
N ILE A 265 -6.57 -11.29 14.91
CA ILE A 265 -8.00 -11.57 14.73
C ILE A 265 -8.42 -12.78 15.53
N SER A 266 -7.63 -13.88 15.49
CA SER A 266 -7.97 -15.13 16.18
C SER A 266 -7.96 -14.98 17.71
N ARG A 267 -7.06 -14.14 18.25
CA ARG A 267 -6.90 -13.92 19.71
C ARG A 267 -7.91 -12.92 20.28
N PHE A 268 -8.17 -11.82 19.59
CA PHE A 268 -8.92 -10.68 20.13
C PHE A 268 -10.26 -10.46 19.43
N GLY A 269 -10.52 -11.19 18.37
CA GLY A 269 -11.69 -11.01 17.51
C GLY A 269 -11.59 -9.79 16.60
N PRO A 270 -12.47 -9.68 15.58
CA PRO A 270 -12.35 -8.67 14.53
C PRO A 270 -12.53 -7.23 15.03
N ALA A 271 -13.48 -6.99 15.95
CA ALA A 271 -13.76 -5.64 16.43
C ALA A 271 -12.59 -5.02 17.20
N LYS A 272 -12.00 -5.78 18.13
CA LYS A 272 -10.85 -5.31 18.93
C LYS A 272 -9.60 -5.18 18.07
N SER A 273 -9.34 -6.14 17.18
CA SER A 273 -8.17 -6.11 16.28
C SER A 273 -8.18 -4.87 15.39
N HIS A 274 -9.33 -4.54 14.80
CA HIS A 274 -9.51 -3.33 14.01
C HIS A 274 -9.30 -2.06 14.85
N ALA A 275 -9.91 -1.99 16.03
CA ALA A 275 -9.79 -0.85 16.92
C ALA A 275 -8.33 -0.63 17.36
N VAL A 276 -7.62 -1.67 17.75
CA VAL A 276 -6.19 -1.60 18.12
C VAL A 276 -5.35 -1.08 16.95
N GLY A 277 -5.52 -1.65 15.75
CA GLY A 277 -4.78 -1.21 14.56
C GLY A 277 -4.98 0.27 14.26
N LEU A 278 -6.24 0.76 14.28
CA LEU A 278 -6.55 2.17 14.05
C LEU A 278 -6.09 3.08 15.19
N THR A 279 -6.18 2.64 16.44
CA THR A 279 -5.66 3.41 17.59
C THR A 279 -4.15 3.57 17.49
N VAL A 280 -3.42 2.53 17.14
CA VAL A 280 -1.96 2.58 16.91
C VAL A 280 -1.63 3.55 15.77
N MET A 281 -2.36 3.47 14.66
CA MET A 281 -2.17 4.40 13.54
C MET A 281 -2.54 5.84 13.91
N SER A 282 -3.60 6.07 14.66
CA SER A 282 -3.99 7.40 15.15
C SER A 282 -2.96 7.97 16.14
N ALA A 283 -2.45 7.13 17.03
CA ALA A 283 -1.38 7.52 17.95
C ALA A 283 -0.11 7.93 17.18
N SER A 284 0.21 7.28 16.07
CA SER A 284 1.34 7.68 15.24
C SER A 284 1.19 9.10 14.69
N LEU A 285 0.00 9.45 14.17
CA LEU A 285 -0.27 10.81 13.69
C LEU A 285 -0.22 11.83 14.83
N ALA A 286 -0.80 11.50 15.99
CA ALA A 286 -0.79 12.37 17.17
C ALA A 286 0.63 12.63 17.69
N LEU A 287 1.49 11.60 17.75
CA LEU A 287 2.90 11.75 18.15
C LEU A 287 3.65 12.73 17.25
N LEU A 288 3.42 12.66 15.94
CA LEU A 288 4.04 13.59 15.00
C LEU A 288 3.52 15.03 15.18
N ALA A 289 2.25 15.17 15.58
CA ALA A 289 1.63 16.48 15.82
C ALA A 289 2.05 17.11 17.15
N ILE A 290 2.40 16.31 18.18
CA ILE A 290 2.81 16.82 19.49
C ILE A 290 4.11 17.62 19.38
N ASP A 291 5.12 17.09 18.72
CA ASP A 291 6.39 17.74 18.49
C ASP A 291 7.06 17.18 17.23
N PRO A 292 6.80 17.78 16.05
CA PRO A 292 7.38 17.31 14.80
C PRO A 292 8.90 17.51 14.73
N GLY A 293 9.49 18.36 15.59
CA GLY A 293 10.94 18.60 15.71
C GLY A 293 11.67 17.55 16.56
N ASN A 294 10.94 16.72 17.29
CA ASN A 294 11.55 15.69 18.12
C ASN A 294 11.78 14.40 17.30
N PHE A 295 13.02 14.14 16.97
CA PHE A 295 13.39 12.97 16.14
C PHE A 295 12.96 11.62 16.77
N ALA A 296 13.03 11.48 18.10
CA ALA A 296 12.61 10.23 18.75
C ALA A 296 11.10 10.00 18.62
N LEU A 297 10.29 11.06 18.76
CA LEU A 297 8.85 10.99 18.52
C LEU A 297 8.53 10.72 17.05
N ALA A 298 9.24 11.36 16.12
CA ALA A 298 9.07 11.14 14.69
C ALA A 298 9.41 9.69 14.29
N LEU A 299 10.49 9.12 14.83
CA LEU A 299 10.88 7.73 14.60
C LEU A 299 9.88 6.74 15.19
N SER A 300 9.41 6.99 16.42
CA SER A 300 8.37 6.19 17.09
C SER A 300 7.05 6.24 16.33
N SER A 301 6.64 7.44 15.90
CA SER A 301 5.48 7.67 15.03
C SER A 301 5.59 6.82 13.76
N ALA A 302 6.73 6.84 13.09
CA ALA A 302 6.97 6.10 11.86
C ALA A 302 6.84 4.57 12.05
N ALA A 303 7.42 4.03 13.12
CA ALA A 303 7.31 2.61 13.45
C ALA A 303 5.85 2.21 13.74
N LEU A 304 5.13 3.00 14.53
CA LEU A 304 3.71 2.78 14.84
C LEU A 304 2.82 2.91 13.60
N PHE A 305 3.11 3.88 12.72
CA PHE A 305 2.38 4.03 11.47
C PHE A 305 2.53 2.79 10.58
N GLY A 306 3.76 2.33 10.38
CA GLY A 306 4.02 1.11 9.62
C GLY A 306 3.31 -0.10 10.20
N ALA A 307 3.40 -0.28 11.52
CA ALA A 307 2.75 -1.37 12.24
C ALA A 307 1.22 -1.30 12.10
N GLY A 308 0.62 -0.15 12.39
CA GLY A 308 -0.85 0.03 12.30
C GLY A 308 -1.37 -0.16 10.88
N TYR A 309 -0.74 0.49 9.89
CA TYR A 309 -1.17 0.46 8.50
C TYR A 309 -1.10 -0.96 7.90
N MET A 310 0.02 -1.65 8.05
CA MET A 310 0.19 -2.99 7.47
C MET A 310 -0.64 -4.05 8.20
N THR A 311 -0.79 -3.94 9.53
CA THR A 311 -1.68 -4.82 10.30
C THR A 311 -3.14 -4.64 9.88
N LEU A 312 -3.61 -3.40 9.69
CA LEU A 312 -4.97 -3.13 9.19
C LEU A 312 -5.15 -3.63 7.76
N THR A 313 -4.17 -3.46 6.89
CA THR A 313 -4.22 -4.01 5.52
C THR A 313 -4.35 -5.54 5.57
N GLY A 314 -3.55 -6.21 6.38
CA GLY A 314 -3.66 -7.66 6.63
C GLY A 314 -5.00 -8.06 7.22
N PHE A 315 -5.51 -7.27 8.19
CA PHE A 315 -6.83 -7.47 8.79
C PHE A 315 -7.95 -7.46 7.74
N TYR A 316 -7.98 -6.45 6.85
CA TYR A 316 -9.00 -6.37 5.80
C TYR A 316 -8.91 -7.53 4.81
N LEU A 317 -7.68 -7.96 4.48
CA LEU A 317 -7.46 -9.11 3.61
C LEU A 317 -8.03 -10.39 4.22
N VAL A 318 -7.63 -10.71 5.45
CA VAL A 318 -8.06 -11.93 6.16
C VAL A 318 -9.58 -11.91 6.40
N ARG A 319 -10.11 -10.81 6.93
CA ARG A 319 -11.53 -10.73 7.28
C ARG A 319 -12.44 -10.79 6.06
N SER A 320 -12.07 -10.15 4.96
CA SER A 320 -12.86 -10.21 3.72
C SER A 320 -12.89 -11.62 3.12
N THR A 321 -11.79 -12.36 3.21
CA THR A 321 -11.72 -13.77 2.78
C THR A 321 -12.63 -14.65 3.65
N GLN A 322 -12.68 -14.42 4.96
CA GLN A 322 -13.59 -15.12 5.87
C GLN A 322 -15.06 -14.82 5.57
N ILE A 323 -15.41 -13.56 5.32
CA ILE A 323 -16.77 -13.15 4.95
C ILE A 323 -17.20 -13.80 3.62
N MET A 324 -16.29 -13.84 2.65
CA MET A 324 -16.52 -14.36 1.31
C MET A 324 -15.96 -15.78 1.16
N SER A 325 -16.27 -16.67 2.09
CA SER A 325 -15.76 -18.06 2.13
C SER A 325 -16.07 -18.86 0.85
N ASN A 326 -17.18 -18.57 0.17
CA ASN A 326 -17.57 -19.15 -1.11
C ASN A 326 -16.92 -18.46 -2.34
N ALA A 327 -16.26 -17.31 -2.15
CA ALA A 327 -15.52 -16.57 -3.19
C ALA A 327 -14.27 -15.88 -2.59
N PRO A 328 -13.33 -16.64 -2.00
CA PRO A 328 -12.23 -16.09 -1.22
C PRO A 328 -11.26 -15.21 -2.04
N ALA A 329 -11.18 -15.44 -3.34
CA ALA A 329 -10.37 -14.60 -4.23
C ALA A 329 -10.99 -13.23 -4.51
N PHE A 330 -12.32 -13.11 -4.39
CA PHE A 330 -13.06 -11.86 -4.61
C PHE A 330 -13.10 -10.99 -3.35
N GLY A 331 -13.18 -11.60 -2.17
CA GLY A 331 -13.32 -10.91 -0.88
C GLY A 331 -12.37 -9.72 -0.71
N PRO A 332 -11.04 -9.89 -0.88
CA PRO A 332 -10.05 -8.84 -0.66
C PRO A 332 -10.13 -7.66 -1.62
N VAL A 333 -10.75 -7.81 -2.79
CA VAL A 333 -10.76 -6.79 -3.84
C VAL A 333 -11.48 -5.51 -3.37
N LEU A 334 -12.66 -5.64 -2.76
CA LEU A 334 -13.46 -4.48 -2.34
C LEU A 334 -12.79 -3.66 -1.24
N PRO A 335 -12.32 -4.23 -0.11
CA PRO A 335 -11.63 -3.46 0.91
C PRO A 335 -10.33 -2.80 0.41
N LEU A 336 -9.59 -3.46 -0.48
CA LEU A 336 -8.37 -2.90 -1.07
C LEU A 336 -8.67 -1.68 -1.96
N LEU A 337 -9.70 -1.78 -2.80
CA LEU A 337 -10.21 -0.65 -3.58
C LEU A 337 -10.71 0.47 -2.68
N ALA A 338 -11.49 0.14 -1.66
CA ALA A 338 -12.04 1.11 -0.72
C ALA A 338 -10.95 1.86 0.05
N THR A 339 -9.89 1.17 0.51
CA THR A 339 -8.70 1.82 1.09
C THR A 339 -8.11 2.85 0.14
N SER A 340 -7.94 2.48 -1.14
CA SER A 340 -7.38 3.40 -2.14
C SER A 340 -8.31 4.57 -2.44
N VAL A 341 -9.63 4.35 -2.50
CA VAL A 341 -10.62 5.44 -2.63
C VAL A 341 -10.55 6.38 -1.44
N GLY A 342 -10.41 5.85 -0.22
CA GLY A 342 -10.17 6.66 0.97
C GLY A 342 -8.91 7.51 0.87
N GLN A 343 -7.82 6.95 0.36
CA GLN A 343 -6.56 7.69 0.13
C GLN A 343 -6.71 8.76 -0.95
N VAL A 344 -7.49 8.50 -2.01
CA VAL A 344 -7.81 9.51 -3.04
C VAL A 344 -8.54 10.71 -2.45
N ALA A 345 -9.47 10.49 -1.51
CA ALA A 345 -10.17 11.57 -0.85
C ALA A 345 -9.31 12.24 0.25
N GLY A 346 -8.58 11.45 1.02
CA GLY A 346 -7.79 11.92 2.17
C GLY A 346 -6.57 12.76 1.77
N SER A 347 -5.90 12.44 0.65
CA SER A 347 -4.68 13.17 0.25
C SER A 347 -4.94 14.64 -0.10
N PRO A 348 -5.93 15.00 -0.96
CA PRO A 348 -6.25 16.40 -1.23
C PRO A 348 -6.80 17.12 0.00
N LEU A 349 -7.60 16.44 0.83
CA LEU A 349 -8.11 17.00 2.07
C LEU A 349 -6.95 17.35 3.02
N ALA A 350 -5.98 16.44 3.20
CA ALA A 350 -4.80 16.71 4.00
C ALA A 350 -4.00 17.89 3.43
N GLY A 351 -3.79 17.94 2.12
CA GLY A 351 -3.07 19.04 1.48
C GLY A 351 -3.76 20.40 1.65
N TRP A 352 -5.08 20.45 1.51
CA TRP A 352 -5.86 21.66 1.76
C TRP A 352 -5.76 22.10 3.22
N LEU A 353 -5.91 21.17 4.17
CA LEU A 353 -5.81 21.47 5.60
C LEU A 353 -4.39 21.91 6.01
N VAL A 354 -3.35 21.29 5.47
CA VAL A 354 -1.96 21.73 5.69
C VAL A 354 -1.77 23.16 5.22
N GLY A 355 -2.33 23.51 4.04
CA GLY A 355 -2.27 24.88 3.52
C GLY A 355 -3.07 25.89 4.35
N ALA A 356 -4.19 25.47 4.94
CA ALA A 356 -5.11 26.36 5.67
C ALA A 356 -4.72 26.55 7.16
N GLN A 357 -4.27 25.48 7.84
CA GLN A 357 -4.06 25.50 9.31
C GLN A 357 -2.74 24.82 9.74
N GLY A 358 -1.88 24.43 8.80
CA GLY A 358 -0.58 23.84 9.06
C GLY A 358 -0.61 22.35 9.38
N HIS A 359 0.58 21.78 9.52
CA HIS A 359 0.78 20.33 9.68
C HIS A 359 0.23 19.81 11.02
N VAL A 360 0.53 20.48 12.13
CA VAL A 360 0.15 20.04 13.50
C VAL A 360 -1.37 19.85 13.61
N ALA A 361 -2.14 20.88 13.24
CA ALA A 361 -3.60 20.82 13.29
C ALA A 361 -4.16 19.74 12.36
N THR A 362 -3.59 19.60 11.17
CA THR A 362 -3.99 18.59 10.20
C THR A 362 -3.75 17.18 10.75
N PHE A 363 -2.56 16.88 11.28
CA PHE A 363 -2.24 15.57 11.82
C PHE A 363 -3.11 15.21 13.03
N MET A 364 -3.41 16.19 13.92
CA MET A 364 -4.34 15.98 15.04
C MET A 364 -5.77 15.69 14.57
N LEU A 365 -6.24 16.38 13.53
CA LEU A 365 -7.57 16.14 12.97
C LEU A 365 -7.65 14.73 12.36
N PHE A 366 -6.63 14.29 11.61
CA PHE A 366 -6.58 12.95 11.06
C PHE A 366 -6.42 11.86 12.14
N ALA A 367 -5.71 12.15 13.25
CA ALA A 367 -5.64 11.26 14.40
C ALA A 367 -7.02 11.07 15.05
N THR A 368 -7.75 12.16 15.27
CA THR A 368 -9.14 12.10 15.80
C THR A 368 -10.10 11.39 14.86
N LEU A 369 -10.00 11.62 13.55
CA LEU A 369 -10.77 10.89 12.56
C LEU A 369 -10.49 9.38 12.64
N GLY A 370 -9.22 8.99 12.80
CA GLY A 370 -8.84 7.59 12.96
C GLY A 370 -9.44 6.94 14.21
N LEU A 371 -9.47 7.66 15.35
CA LEU A 371 -10.14 7.19 16.56
C LEU A 371 -11.67 7.07 16.37
N ALA A 372 -12.28 7.99 15.62
CA ALA A 372 -13.70 7.90 15.28
C ALA A 372 -14.01 6.65 14.42
N VAL A 373 -13.15 6.36 13.41
CA VAL A 373 -13.26 5.14 12.60
C VAL A 373 -13.00 3.89 13.44
N ALA A 374 -12.09 3.92 14.42
CA ALA A 374 -11.87 2.83 15.38
C ALA A 374 -13.13 2.53 16.20
N GLY A 375 -13.75 3.58 16.75
CA GLY A 375 -15.02 3.48 17.49
C GLY A 375 -16.14 2.93 16.62
N LEU A 376 -16.30 3.45 15.39
CA LEU A 376 -17.29 2.92 14.43
C LEU A 376 -17.02 1.44 14.13
N GLY A 377 -15.76 1.04 13.98
CA GLY A 377 -15.37 -0.34 13.75
C GLY A 377 -15.77 -1.28 14.90
N THR A 378 -15.64 -0.84 16.15
CA THR A 378 -16.09 -1.64 17.31
C THR A 378 -17.59 -1.91 17.27
N TRP A 379 -18.37 -0.96 16.80
CA TRP A 379 -19.82 -1.11 16.67
C TRP A 379 -20.23 -1.97 15.46
N LEU A 380 -19.61 -1.74 14.28
CA LEU A 380 -19.98 -2.43 13.03
C LEU A 380 -19.49 -3.88 12.98
N LEU A 381 -18.35 -4.19 13.61
CA LEU A 381 -17.70 -5.50 13.59
C LEU A 381 -18.06 -6.34 14.84
N LYS A 382 -18.84 -5.81 15.78
CA LYS A 382 -19.31 -6.55 16.92
C LYS A 382 -20.22 -7.69 16.42
N GLU A 383 -19.80 -8.93 16.67
CA GLU A 383 -20.58 -10.11 16.32
C GLU A 383 -21.87 -10.10 17.12
N ARG A 384 -23.00 -9.91 16.46
CA ARG A 384 -24.33 -10.02 17.07
C ARG A 384 -24.68 -11.50 17.16
N GLY A 385 -24.31 -12.13 18.28
CA GLY A 385 -24.97 -13.35 18.77
C GLY A 385 -24.83 -14.65 17.97
N ALA A 386 -23.82 -14.78 17.10
CA ALA A 386 -23.46 -16.08 16.53
C ALA A 386 -22.14 -16.52 17.18
N THR A 387 -22.22 -17.37 18.19
CA THR A 387 -21.10 -18.17 18.66
C THR A 387 -20.68 -19.09 17.53
N VAL A 388 -19.67 -18.69 16.78
CA VAL A 388 -18.98 -19.61 15.86
C VAL A 388 -18.31 -20.62 16.75
N ASP A 389 -18.74 -21.87 16.70
CA ASP A 389 -18.09 -22.98 17.40
C ASP A 389 -16.72 -23.22 16.78
N TRP A 390 -15.71 -22.63 17.39
CA TRP A 390 -14.31 -22.72 16.96
C TRP A 390 -13.73 -24.14 17.11
N ASN A 391 -14.43 -25.05 17.81
CA ASN A 391 -14.03 -26.43 17.98
C ASN A 391 -14.39 -27.32 16.77
N ALA A 392 -15.29 -26.87 15.90
CA ALA A 392 -15.66 -27.59 14.68
C ALA A 392 -14.71 -27.39 13.49
N LEU A 393 -13.65 -26.57 13.66
CA LEU A 393 -12.64 -26.22 12.62
C LEU A 393 -11.22 -26.69 12.97
N ARG A 394 -11.07 -27.56 13.99
CA ARG A 394 -9.81 -28.25 14.31
C ARG A 394 -9.70 -29.60 13.63
#